data_359879e5ab52d71ff7875f5c2af06c10
#
_entry.id   359879e5ab52d71ff7875f5c2af06c10
#
_cell.length_a   1.000
_cell.length_b   1.000
_cell.length_c   1.000
_cell.angle_alpha   90.00
_cell.angle_beta   90.00
_cell.angle_gamma   90.00
#
_symmetry.space_group_name_H-M   'P 1'
#
loop_
_entity.id
_entity.type
_entity.pdbx_description
1 polymer ?
#
loop_
_entity_poly.entity_id
_entity_poly.type
_entity_poly.pdbx_seq_one_letter_code
_entity_poly.pdbx_strand_id
1 'polypeptide(L)'
;MKLFKQILLATTLLVTAISPCMAADADPDMLKVALLPDENASELIKRNEPLKNYLEAKLNKKVELIVTTDYSSMIEAMRFGRIDLAYFGPLSYVMAKSKSDIEPFAAMIIDGVPTYRSILIANTESGIDSYADIKGKKMAYGDRASTSSHLIPKTVLLEEGGIEAKTDYEQHFVGSHDAVAVNVANGNADAGGLSEVIFKYVVERKLIDP
;
A
#
# COMPACT_ATOMS: atom_id res chain seq x y z
N MET A 1 66.99 26.21 34.03
CA MET A 1 66.52 25.16 33.15
C MET A 1 64.99 25.35 33.01
N LYS A 2 64.52 26.00 31.90
CA LYS A 2 63.14 26.31 31.70
C LYS A 2 62.57 25.31 30.64
N LEU A 3 61.63 24.50 31.09
CA LEU A 3 60.94 23.53 30.27
C LEU A 3 59.87 24.24 29.50
N PHE A 4 60.02 24.39 28.15
CA PHE A 4 59.01 24.90 27.27
C PHE A 4 57.98 23.78 27.00
N LYS A 5 56.77 23.93 27.49
CA LYS A 5 55.62 23.13 27.08
C LYS A 5 55.06 23.74 25.81
N GLN A 6 55.22 23.06 24.70
CA GLN A 6 54.47 23.34 23.46
C GLN A 6 53.11 22.68 23.57
N ILE A 7 52.07 23.50 23.63
CA ILE A 7 50.66 23.07 23.50
C ILE A 7 50.37 23.08 22.01
N LEU A 8 50.26 21.87 21.44
CA LEU A 8 49.81 21.67 20.08
C LEU A 8 48.27 21.72 20.06
N LEU A 9 47.70 22.84 19.60
CA LEU A 9 46.27 23.00 19.45
C LEU A 9 45.83 22.29 18.15
N ALA A 10 45.35 21.06 18.30
CA ALA A 10 44.74 20.31 17.18
C ALA A 10 43.32 20.87 16.92
N THR A 11 43.20 21.73 15.94
CA THR A 11 41.92 22.18 15.41
C THR A 11 41.32 21.08 14.55
N THR A 12 40.46 20.27 15.14
CA THR A 12 39.67 19.27 14.39
C THR A 12 38.62 20.01 13.59
N LEU A 13 38.84 20.15 12.30
CA LEU A 13 37.89 20.70 11.35
C LEU A 13 36.76 19.68 11.19
N LEU A 14 35.64 19.89 11.88
CA LEU A 14 34.42 19.10 11.73
C LEU A 14 33.76 19.49 10.38
N VAL A 15 34.13 18.79 9.32
CA VAL A 15 33.44 18.91 8.04
C VAL A 15 32.08 18.24 8.18
N THR A 16 31.06 19.01 8.55
CA THR A 16 29.68 18.59 8.42
C THR A 16 29.38 18.44 6.94
N ALA A 17 29.35 17.20 6.46
CA ALA A 17 28.84 16.87 5.15
C ALA A 17 27.33 17.22 5.15
N ILE A 18 27.00 18.41 4.69
CA ILE A 18 25.63 18.78 4.35
C ILE A 18 25.32 17.97 3.10
N SER A 19 24.70 16.80 3.29
CA SER A 19 24.10 16.09 2.17
C SER A 19 23.03 17.01 1.60
N PRO A 20 23.12 17.42 0.32
CA PRO A 20 22.05 18.19 -0.29
C PRO A 20 20.79 17.33 -0.21
N CYS A 21 19.76 17.83 0.48
CA CYS A 21 18.42 17.31 0.34
C CYS A 21 18.05 17.59 -1.13
N MET A 22 18.20 16.58 -1.98
CA MET A 22 17.78 16.66 -3.38
C MET A 22 16.26 16.84 -3.33
N ALA A 23 15.79 18.06 -3.47
CA ALA A 23 14.39 18.32 -3.80
C ALA A 23 14.08 17.53 -5.08
N ALA A 24 12.90 16.92 -5.14
CA ALA A 24 12.44 16.27 -6.36
C ALA A 24 12.49 17.30 -7.50
N ASP A 25 12.97 16.86 -8.67
CA ASP A 25 13.00 17.73 -9.85
C ASP A 25 11.56 18.10 -10.20
N ALA A 26 11.28 19.40 -10.31
CA ALA A 26 9.94 19.89 -10.62
C ALA A 26 9.49 19.49 -12.05
N ASP A 27 10.41 19.14 -12.93
CA ASP A 27 10.12 18.71 -14.30
C ASP A 27 11.07 17.61 -14.77
N PRO A 28 11.01 16.39 -14.20
CA PRO A 28 11.95 15.32 -14.48
C PRO A 28 11.85 14.84 -15.94
N ASP A 29 12.98 14.43 -16.53
CA ASP A 29 13.04 13.82 -17.87
C ASP A 29 12.29 12.48 -17.93
N MET A 30 12.25 11.77 -16.83
CA MET A 30 11.55 10.50 -16.65
C MET A 30 10.60 10.58 -15.45
N LEU A 31 9.31 10.38 -15.72
CA LEU A 31 8.27 10.39 -14.69
C LEU A 31 8.16 9.01 -14.04
N LYS A 32 8.37 8.95 -12.74
CA LYS A 32 8.24 7.75 -11.93
C LYS A 32 6.83 7.66 -11.36
N VAL A 33 6.07 6.69 -11.84
CA VAL A 33 4.66 6.48 -11.47
C VAL A 33 4.53 5.22 -10.63
N ALA A 34 4.24 5.37 -9.35
CA ALA A 34 4.05 4.25 -8.45
C ALA A 34 2.61 3.74 -8.50
N LEU A 35 2.50 2.43 -8.69
CA LEU A 35 1.25 1.68 -8.60
C LEU A 35 1.11 1.14 -7.17
N LEU A 36 -0.11 1.19 -6.63
CA LEU A 36 -0.40 0.63 -5.31
C LEU A 36 -0.11 -0.88 -5.31
N PRO A 37 0.70 -1.41 -4.38
CA PRO A 37 1.04 -2.85 -4.35
C PRO A 37 -0.09 -3.69 -3.72
N ASP A 38 -1.27 -3.62 -4.31
CA ASP A 38 -2.50 -4.27 -3.82
C ASP A 38 -2.80 -5.62 -4.47
N GLU A 39 -2.02 -5.96 -5.53
CA GLU A 39 -2.05 -7.21 -6.25
C GLU A 39 -0.63 -7.64 -6.67
N ASN A 40 -0.53 -8.75 -7.42
CA ASN A 40 0.72 -9.20 -8.02
C ASN A 40 1.38 -8.09 -8.88
N ALA A 41 2.64 -7.78 -8.59
CA ALA A 41 3.36 -6.67 -9.22
C ALA A 41 3.46 -6.77 -10.76
N SER A 42 3.68 -7.97 -11.29
CA SER A 42 3.79 -8.16 -12.75
C SER A 42 2.47 -7.90 -13.45
N GLU A 43 1.36 -8.28 -12.85
CA GLU A 43 0.01 -8.03 -13.37
C GLU A 43 -0.36 -6.55 -13.29
N LEU A 44 -0.01 -5.89 -12.18
CA LEU A 44 -0.19 -4.45 -12.03
C LEU A 44 0.53 -3.68 -13.13
N ILE A 45 1.80 -3.99 -13.38
CA ILE A 45 2.59 -3.33 -14.44
C ILE A 45 1.92 -3.58 -15.79
N LYS A 46 1.64 -4.84 -16.14
CA LYS A 46 1.02 -5.20 -17.42
C LYS A 46 -0.31 -4.49 -17.66
N ARG A 47 -1.16 -4.44 -16.65
CA ARG A 47 -2.49 -3.80 -16.75
C ARG A 47 -2.40 -2.29 -16.89
N ASN A 48 -1.33 -1.66 -16.38
CA ASN A 48 -1.11 -0.23 -16.43
C ASN A 48 -0.21 0.23 -17.60
N GLU A 49 0.23 -0.66 -18.49
CA GLU A 49 0.92 -0.29 -19.73
C GLU A 49 0.14 0.72 -20.60
N PRO A 50 -1.19 0.62 -20.77
CA PRO A 50 -1.95 1.64 -21.48
C PRO A 50 -1.88 3.03 -20.84
N LEU A 51 -1.89 3.11 -19.49
CA LEU A 51 -1.71 4.37 -18.78
C LEU A 51 -0.32 4.95 -19.01
N LYS A 52 0.72 4.12 -18.92
CA LYS A 52 2.10 4.51 -19.23
C LYS A 52 2.20 5.12 -20.62
N ASN A 53 1.73 4.39 -21.64
CA ASN A 53 1.79 4.83 -23.05
C ASN A 53 1.02 6.15 -23.28
N TYR A 54 -0.13 6.31 -22.63
CA TYR A 54 -0.90 7.54 -22.65
C TYR A 54 -0.12 8.72 -22.06
N LEU A 55 0.48 8.55 -20.90
CA LEU A 55 1.28 9.58 -20.22
C LEU A 55 2.52 9.95 -21.06
N GLU A 56 3.23 8.97 -21.58
CA GLU A 56 4.40 9.20 -22.46
C GLU A 56 4.02 10.03 -23.68
N ALA A 57 2.92 9.67 -24.37
CA ALA A 57 2.45 10.39 -25.55
C ALA A 57 1.96 11.81 -25.24
N LYS A 58 1.31 12.02 -24.08
CA LYS A 58 0.76 13.34 -23.70
C LYS A 58 1.80 14.29 -23.13
N LEU A 59 2.76 13.77 -22.39
CA LEU A 59 3.77 14.59 -21.70
C LEU A 59 5.07 14.70 -22.48
N ASN A 60 5.25 13.91 -23.54
CA ASN A 60 6.51 13.77 -24.28
C ASN A 60 7.70 13.47 -23.35
N LYS A 61 7.48 12.61 -22.36
CA LYS A 61 8.44 12.17 -21.36
C LYS A 61 8.46 10.65 -21.28
N LYS A 62 9.56 10.10 -20.81
CA LYS A 62 9.59 8.67 -20.42
C LYS A 62 8.80 8.46 -19.15
N VAL A 63 8.13 7.31 -19.04
CA VAL A 63 7.39 6.90 -17.82
C VAL A 63 7.91 5.55 -17.33
N GLU A 64 8.29 5.50 -16.07
CA GLU A 64 8.64 4.27 -15.36
C GLU A 64 7.51 3.91 -14.41
N LEU A 65 6.92 2.71 -14.58
CA LEU A 65 5.96 2.15 -13.62
C LEU A 65 6.72 1.44 -12.50
N ILE A 66 6.44 1.82 -11.26
CA ILE A 66 7.08 1.28 -10.06
C ILE A 66 6.03 0.60 -9.20
N VAL A 67 6.33 -0.60 -8.71
CA VAL A 67 5.56 -1.29 -7.66
C VAL A 67 6.50 -1.47 -6.47
N THR A 68 6.14 -0.89 -5.33
CA THR A 68 6.91 -1.02 -4.09
C THR A 68 6.59 -2.34 -3.38
N THR A 69 7.38 -2.69 -2.37
CA THR A 69 7.19 -3.93 -1.60
C THR A 69 5.91 -3.93 -0.78
N ASP A 70 5.49 -2.76 -0.31
CA ASP A 70 4.31 -2.54 0.52
C ASP A 70 3.83 -1.08 0.44
N TYR A 71 2.68 -0.79 1.02
CA TYR A 71 2.08 0.56 1.05
C TYR A 71 2.95 1.58 1.79
N SER A 72 3.58 1.17 2.89
CA SER A 72 4.45 2.06 3.68
C SER A 72 5.68 2.48 2.89
N SER A 73 6.27 1.56 2.14
CA SER A 73 7.40 1.84 1.25
C SER A 73 7.04 2.85 0.16
N MET A 74 5.81 2.78 -0.40
CA MET A 74 5.32 3.76 -1.37
C MET A 74 5.11 5.14 -0.73
N ILE A 75 4.52 5.19 0.47
CA ILE A 75 4.34 6.42 1.25
C ILE A 75 5.70 7.10 1.52
N GLU A 76 6.70 6.34 1.96
CA GLU A 76 8.04 6.88 2.21
C GLU A 76 8.78 7.25 0.90
N ALA A 77 8.58 6.51 -0.19
CA ALA A 77 9.14 6.88 -1.49
C ALA A 77 8.59 8.23 -1.98
N MET A 78 7.29 8.47 -1.80
CA MET A 78 6.65 9.76 -2.10
C MET A 78 7.21 10.87 -1.19
N ARG A 79 7.29 10.62 0.11
CA ARG A 79 7.81 11.58 1.09
C ARG A 79 9.22 12.07 0.76
N PHE A 80 10.07 11.17 0.25
CA PHE A 80 11.47 11.49 -0.09
C PHE A 80 11.69 11.87 -1.55
N GLY A 81 10.62 12.13 -2.32
CA GLY A 81 10.72 12.52 -3.72
C GLY A 81 11.36 11.46 -4.62
N ARG A 82 11.22 10.18 -4.28
CA ARG A 82 11.73 9.06 -5.08
C ARG A 82 10.77 8.60 -6.16
N ILE A 83 9.53 9.03 -6.08
CA ILE A 83 8.45 8.86 -7.05
C ILE A 83 7.75 10.20 -7.25
N ASP A 84 7.26 10.44 -8.46
CA ASP A 84 6.66 11.72 -8.86
C ASP A 84 5.13 11.68 -8.80
N LEU A 85 4.55 10.56 -9.20
CA LEU A 85 3.13 10.28 -9.13
C LEU A 85 2.88 8.95 -8.42
N ALA A 86 1.76 8.84 -7.71
CA ALA A 86 1.35 7.58 -7.11
C ALA A 86 -0.16 7.40 -7.12
N TYR A 87 -0.60 6.17 -7.35
CA TYR A 87 -1.96 5.75 -7.07
C TYR A 87 -2.05 5.30 -5.61
N PHE A 88 -2.80 6.01 -4.80
CA PHE A 88 -3.08 5.69 -3.40
C PHE A 88 -4.52 5.24 -3.21
N GLY A 89 -4.74 4.29 -2.30
CA GLY A 89 -6.05 4.09 -1.71
C GLY A 89 -6.37 5.20 -0.69
N PRO A 90 -7.63 5.36 -0.26
CA PRO A 90 -8.02 6.47 0.62
C PRO A 90 -7.21 6.56 1.92
N LEU A 91 -7.02 5.45 2.64
CA LEU A 91 -6.23 5.45 3.89
C LEU A 91 -4.76 5.76 3.63
N SER A 92 -4.15 5.11 2.65
CA SER A 92 -2.74 5.34 2.32
C SER A 92 -2.48 6.76 1.81
N TYR A 93 -3.46 7.37 1.10
CA TYR A 93 -3.40 8.80 0.77
C TYR A 93 -3.38 9.69 2.02
N VAL A 94 -4.29 9.47 2.97
CA VAL A 94 -4.31 10.25 4.23
C VAL A 94 -3.00 10.10 4.98
N MET A 95 -2.45 8.88 5.04
CA MET A 95 -1.15 8.62 5.68
C MET A 95 0.00 9.33 4.95
N ALA A 96 0.01 9.31 3.62
CA ALA A 96 1.02 10.01 2.82
C ALA A 96 0.90 11.54 2.96
N LYS A 97 -0.33 12.08 2.90
CA LYS A 97 -0.61 13.52 3.08
C LYS A 97 -0.19 14.02 4.47
N SER A 98 -0.26 13.19 5.50
CA SER A 98 0.22 13.55 6.84
C SER A 98 1.74 13.68 6.95
N LYS A 99 2.50 13.15 5.97
CA LYS A 99 3.96 13.11 5.99
C LYS A 99 4.62 13.94 4.88
N SER A 100 3.86 14.34 3.87
CA SER A 100 4.37 15.04 2.68
C SER A 100 3.30 15.95 2.07
N ASP A 101 3.76 16.98 1.40
CA ASP A 101 2.87 17.91 0.72
C ASP A 101 2.52 17.38 -0.67
N ILE A 102 1.52 16.49 -0.72
CA ILE A 102 1.00 15.90 -1.96
C ILE A 102 -0.42 16.38 -2.21
N GLU A 103 -0.78 16.47 -3.51
CA GLU A 103 -2.12 16.89 -3.92
C GLU A 103 -2.76 15.81 -4.82
N PRO A 104 -4.03 15.44 -4.57
CA PRO A 104 -4.77 14.58 -5.47
C PRO A 104 -5.22 15.39 -6.68
N PHE A 105 -4.95 14.90 -7.89
CA PHE A 105 -5.36 15.57 -9.13
C PHE A 105 -6.31 14.74 -9.98
N ALA A 106 -6.46 13.44 -9.69
CA ALA A 106 -7.37 12.52 -10.38
C ALA A 106 -7.87 11.44 -9.43
N ALA A 107 -9.03 10.88 -9.75
CA ALA A 107 -9.58 9.72 -9.07
C ALA A 107 -9.96 8.65 -10.11
N MET A 108 -9.81 7.38 -9.72
CA MET A 108 -10.26 6.26 -10.55
C MET A 108 -11.78 6.20 -10.54
N ILE A 109 -12.36 6.04 -11.72
CA ILE A 109 -13.78 5.77 -11.90
C ILE A 109 -13.94 4.27 -12.20
N ILE A 110 -14.72 3.58 -11.39
CA ILE A 110 -15.02 2.15 -11.53
C ILE A 110 -16.54 2.04 -11.77
N ASP A 111 -16.92 1.43 -12.87
CA ASP A 111 -18.34 1.27 -13.25
C ASP A 111 -19.13 2.60 -13.21
N GLY A 112 -18.48 3.69 -13.60
CA GLY A 112 -19.08 5.03 -13.68
C GLY A 112 -19.16 5.81 -12.37
N VAL A 113 -18.62 5.27 -11.26
CA VAL A 113 -18.63 5.93 -9.95
C VAL A 113 -17.21 6.05 -9.35
N PRO A 114 -16.91 7.11 -8.58
CA PRO A 114 -15.60 7.29 -7.92
C PRO A 114 -15.52 6.57 -6.57
N THR A 115 -16.28 5.48 -6.42
CA THR A 115 -16.33 4.68 -5.19
C THR A 115 -16.16 3.20 -5.51
N TYR A 116 -15.69 2.44 -4.53
CA TYR A 116 -15.59 0.99 -4.61
C TYR A 116 -15.97 0.38 -3.26
N ARG A 117 -16.14 -0.94 -3.21
CA ARG A 117 -16.59 -1.65 -2.02
C ARG A 117 -15.46 -2.45 -1.39
N SER A 118 -15.47 -2.48 -0.07
CA SER A 118 -14.81 -3.50 0.74
C SER A 118 -15.79 -4.66 0.93
N ILE A 119 -15.29 -5.88 0.87
CA ILE A 119 -16.06 -7.10 1.17
C ILE A 119 -15.32 -7.93 2.22
N LEU A 120 -16.10 -8.69 2.96
CA LEU A 120 -15.62 -9.79 3.78
C LEU A 120 -15.94 -11.10 3.07
N ILE A 121 -14.97 -12.00 3.03
CA ILE A 121 -15.12 -13.36 2.51
C ILE A 121 -14.80 -14.36 3.59
N ALA A 122 -15.40 -15.53 3.54
CA ALA A 122 -15.10 -16.64 4.43
C ALA A 122 -14.86 -17.91 3.62
N ASN A 123 -13.99 -18.80 4.13
CA ASN A 123 -13.88 -20.14 3.59
C ASN A 123 -15.17 -20.91 3.88
N THR A 124 -15.71 -21.61 2.89
CA THR A 124 -16.99 -22.33 3.02
C THR A 124 -16.96 -23.43 4.08
N GLU A 125 -15.79 -23.94 4.42
CA GLU A 125 -15.61 -24.97 5.46
C GLU A 125 -15.37 -24.37 6.86
N SER A 126 -15.26 -23.02 6.97
CA SER A 126 -14.93 -22.34 8.22
C SER A 126 -16.08 -22.29 9.22
N GLY A 127 -17.33 -22.51 8.76
CA GLY A 127 -18.53 -22.40 9.58
C GLY A 127 -18.85 -20.97 9.99
N ILE A 128 -18.49 -19.99 9.17
CA ILE A 128 -18.75 -18.56 9.39
C ILE A 128 -19.97 -18.16 8.57
N ASP A 129 -21.09 -17.89 9.24
CA ASP A 129 -22.34 -17.41 8.63
C ASP A 129 -22.65 -15.95 9.04
N SER A 130 -21.97 -15.45 10.07
CA SER A 130 -22.14 -14.09 10.60
C SER A 130 -20.80 -13.49 11.05
N TYR A 131 -20.77 -12.18 11.28
CA TYR A 131 -19.58 -11.50 11.82
C TYR A 131 -19.14 -12.06 13.17
N ALA A 132 -20.11 -12.44 14.03
CA ALA A 132 -19.81 -12.97 15.34
C ALA A 132 -19.08 -14.33 15.30
N ASP A 133 -19.26 -15.11 14.24
CA ASP A 133 -18.61 -16.42 14.06
C ASP A 133 -17.11 -16.31 13.77
N ILE A 134 -16.64 -15.09 13.46
CA ILE A 134 -15.21 -14.80 13.30
C ILE A 134 -14.47 -14.82 14.64
N LYS A 135 -15.18 -14.84 15.76
CA LYS A 135 -14.57 -14.97 17.08
C LYS A 135 -13.76 -16.27 17.22
N GLY A 136 -12.50 -16.14 17.62
CA GLY A 136 -11.56 -17.26 17.72
C GLY A 136 -10.96 -17.73 16.38
N LYS A 137 -11.31 -17.08 15.28
CA LYS A 137 -10.85 -17.42 13.93
C LYS A 137 -9.66 -16.59 13.48
N LYS A 138 -9.06 -17.00 12.36
CA LYS A 138 -7.97 -16.33 11.70
C LYS A 138 -8.50 -15.47 10.55
N MET A 139 -8.30 -14.16 10.64
CA MET A 139 -8.74 -13.17 9.66
C MET A 139 -7.56 -12.66 8.84
N ALA A 140 -7.59 -12.86 7.52
CA ALA A 140 -6.60 -12.34 6.59
C ALA A 140 -6.91 -10.90 6.18
N TYR A 141 -5.89 -10.06 6.22
CA TYR A 141 -5.88 -8.68 5.73
C TYR A 141 -4.75 -8.51 4.71
N GLY A 142 -4.89 -7.60 3.74
CA GLY A 142 -3.81 -7.25 2.83
C GLY A 142 -2.72 -6.46 3.54
N ASP A 143 -2.72 -5.15 3.36
CA ASP A 143 -1.76 -4.24 4.01
C ASP A 143 -2.42 -3.42 5.12
N ARG A 144 -1.62 -3.02 6.12
CA ARG A 144 -2.08 -2.19 7.27
C ARG A 144 -2.60 -0.82 6.84
N ALA A 145 -2.08 -0.27 5.75
CA ALA A 145 -2.50 1.01 5.18
C ALA A 145 -3.60 0.85 4.11
N SER A 146 -4.15 -0.35 3.94
CA SER A 146 -5.28 -0.59 3.04
C SER A 146 -6.60 -0.16 3.67
N THR A 147 -7.40 0.58 2.91
CA THR A 147 -8.77 0.95 3.28
C THR A 147 -9.69 -0.27 3.28
N SER A 148 -9.79 -0.93 2.13
CA SER A 148 -10.79 -2.00 1.89
C SER A 148 -10.33 -3.38 2.33
N SER A 149 -9.02 -3.59 2.53
CA SER A 149 -8.53 -4.87 3.03
C SER A 149 -8.11 -4.85 4.50
N HIS A 150 -8.17 -3.71 5.18
CA HIS A 150 -7.87 -3.66 6.62
C HIS A 150 -8.81 -2.73 7.39
N LEU A 151 -8.80 -1.42 7.11
CA LEU A 151 -9.52 -0.44 7.94
C LEU A 151 -11.02 -0.75 7.99
N ILE A 152 -11.68 -0.83 6.83
CA ILE A 152 -13.13 -1.03 6.76
C ILE A 152 -13.54 -2.40 7.30
N PRO A 153 -12.94 -3.54 6.87
CA PRO A 153 -13.28 -4.84 7.45
C PRO A 153 -13.15 -4.88 8.98
N LYS A 154 -12.04 -4.37 9.51
CA LYS A 154 -11.81 -4.31 10.94
C LYS A 154 -12.85 -3.46 11.67
N THR A 155 -13.24 -2.32 11.10
CA THR A 155 -14.25 -1.42 11.67
C THR A 155 -15.63 -2.07 11.67
N VAL A 156 -16.03 -2.73 10.58
CA VAL A 156 -17.30 -3.45 10.49
C VAL A 156 -17.37 -4.58 11.51
N LEU A 157 -16.30 -5.36 11.67
CA LEU A 157 -16.25 -6.42 12.69
C LEU A 157 -16.38 -5.87 14.11
N LEU A 158 -15.82 -4.70 14.38
CA LEU A 158 -15.96 -4.04 15.68
C LEU A 158 -17.37 -3.47 15.90
N GLU A 159 -17.88 -2.70 14.95
CA GLU A 159 -19.11 -1.92 15.10
C GLU A 159 -20.37 -2.77 14.91
N GLU A 160 -20.37 -3.70 13.96
CA GLU A 160 -21.53 -4.53 13.63
C GLU A 160 -21.42 -5.95 14.20
N GLY A 161 -20.20 -6.49 14.28
CA GLY A 161 -19.94 -7.82 14.86
C GLY A 161 -19.72 -7.81 16.36
N GLY A 162 -19.41 -6.66 16.94
CA GLY A 162 -19.08 -6.54 18.38
C GLY A 162 -17.79 -7.29 18.77
N ILE A 163 -16.90 -7.55 17.79
CA ILE A 163 -15.66 -8.30 17.99
C ILE A 163 -14.43 -7.44 17.72
N GLU A 164 -13.43 -7.55 18.59
CA GLU A 164 -12.24 -6.73 18.56
C GLU A 164 -11.03 -7.53 18.05
N ALA A 165 -10.29 -6.92 17.13
CA ALA A 165 -9.07 -7.49 16.59
C ALA A 165 -8.02 -7.74 17.68
N LYS A 166 -7.31 -8.86 17.59
CA LYS A 166 -6.30 -9.38 18.54
C LYS A 166 -6.87 -9.90 19.86
N THR A 167 -8.02 -9.43 20.28
CA THR A 167 -8.72 -9.89 21.49
C THR A 167 -9.65 -11.06 21.16
N ASP A 168 -10.48 -10.88 20.13
CA ASP A 168 -11.50 -11.85 19.77
C ASP A 168 -11.12 -12.71 18.56
N TYR A 169 -10.22 -12.24 17.70
CA TYR A 169 -9.74 -12.98 16.52
C TYR A 169 -8.29 -12.67 16.18
N GLU A 170 -7.64 -13.59 15.47
CA GLU A 170 -6.24 -13.44 15.03
C GLU A 170 -6.15 -12.68 13.72
N GLN A 171 -5.26 -11.66 13.64
CA GLN A 171 -5.01 -10.89 12.42
C GLN A 171 -3.79 -11.40 11.68
N HIS A 172 -3.96 -11.75 10.40
CA HIS A 172 -2.89 -12.09 9.48
C HIS A 172 -2.79 -11.07 8.36
N PHE A 173 -1.64 -10.42 8.23
CA PHE A 173 -1.36 -9.50 7.12
C PHE A 173 -0.58 -10.25 6.05
N VAL A 174 -1.19 -10.43 4.88
CA VAL A 174 -0.64 -11.23 3.76
C VAL A 174 -0.13 -10.36 2.60
N GLY A 175 -0.17 -9.03 2.75
CA GLY A 175 0.46 -8.06 1.87
C GLY A 175 -0.45 -7.48 0.78
N SER A 176 -1.24 -8.30 0.09
CA SER A 176 -2.08 -7.88 -1.04
C SER A 176 -3.47 -8.48 -0.99
N HIS A 177 -4.39 -7.94 -1.78
CA HIS A 177 -5.80 -8.36 -1.82
C HIS A 177 -5.96 -9.74 -2.49
N ASP A 178 -5.24 -10.01 -3.56
CA ASP A 178 -5.23 -11.32 -4.21
C ASP A 178 -4.68 -12.40 -3.27
N ALA A 179 -3.65 -12.07 -2.48
CA ALA A 179 -3.14 -12.97 -1.45
C ALA A 179 -4.19 -13.24 -0.36
N VAL A 180 -5.01 -12.24 0.03
CA VAL A 180 -6.13 -12.48 0.97
C VAL A 180 -7.09 -13.51 0.40
N ALA A 181 -7.57 -13.33 -0.84
CA ALA A 181 -8.50 -14.23 -1.48
C ALA A 181 -7.95 -15.67 -1.56
N VAL A 182 -6.70 -15.82 -1.99
CA VAL A 182 -6.03 -17.13 -2.10
C VAL A 182 -5.82 -17.80 -0.73
N ASN A 183 -5.45 -17.02 0.31
CA ASN A 183 -5.28 -17.59 1.65
C ASN A 183 -6.60 -18.10 2.22
N VAL A 184 -7.70 -17.37 2.01
CA VAL A 184 -9.03 -17.80 2.46
C VAL A 184 -9.50 -19.03 1.68
N ALA A 185 -9.39 -19.02 0.36
CA ALA A 185 -9.79 -20.15 -0.49
C ALA A 185 -9.04 -21.44 -0.13
N ASN A 186 -7.75 -21.34 0.22
CA ASN A 186 -6.93 -22.50 0.61
C ASN A 186 -7.06 -22.90 2.10
N GLY A 187 -7.93 -22.24 2.90
CA GLY A 187 -8.08 -22.52 4.32
C GLY A 187 -6.89 -22.09 5.20
N ASN A 188 -5.95 -21.30 4.67
CA ASN A 188 -4.85 -20.71 5.46
C ASN A 188 -5.33 -19.61 6.41
N ALA A 189 -6.49 -19.02 6.10
CA ALA A 189 -7.28 -18.14 6.96
C ALA A 189 -8.76 -18.52 6.85
N ASP A 190 -9.51 -18.35 7.92
CA ASP A 190 -10.93 -18.68 7.97
C ASP A 190 -11.78 -17.65 7.23
N ALA A 191 -11.37 -16.38 7.29
CA ALA A 191 -12.01 -15.25 6.63
C ALA A 191 -10.98 -14.21 6.17
N GLY A 192 -11.42 -13.24 5.37
CA GLY A 192 -10.55 -12.17 4.90
C GLY A 192 -11.31 -10.93 4.45
N GLY A 193 -10.62 -9.78 4.47
CA GLY A 193 -11.13 -8.51 3.97
C GLY A 193 -10.38 -8.06 2.73
N LEU A 194 -11.11 -7.67 1.66
CA LEU A 194 -10.49 -7.19 0.43
C LEU A 194 -11.42 -6.29 -0.39
N SER A 195 -10.87 -5.72 -1.47
CA SER A 195 -11.65 -4.98 -2.47
C SER A 195 -12.53 -5.94 -3.30
N GLU A 196 -13.81 -5.59 -3.47
CA GLU A 196 -14.71 -6.32 -4.37
C GLU A 196 -14.18 -6.39 -5.81
N VAL A 197 -13.54 -5.33 -6.27
CA VAL A 197 -12.95 -5.28 -7.63
C VAL A 197 -11.87 -6.33 -7.79
N ILE A 198 -10.96 -6.43 -6.82
CA ILE A 198 -9.89 -7.41 -6.89
C ILE A 198 -10.42 -8.83 -6.68
N PHE A 199 -11.43 -9.03 -5.84
CA PHE A 199 -12.10 -10.31 -5.71
C PHE A 199 -12.65 -10.78 -7.07
N LYS A 200 -13.36 -9.92 -7.81
CA LYS A 200 -13.84 -10.25 -9.17
C LYS A 200 -12.70 -10.64 -10.09
N TYR A 201 -11.58 -9.91 -10.10
CA TYR A 201 -10.40 -10.28 -10.91
C TYR A 201 -9.81 -11.65 -10.54
N VAL A 202 -9.72 -11.95 -9.26
CA VAL A 202 -9.19 -13.24 -8.79
C VAL A 202 -10.06 -14.39 -9.27
N VAL A 203 -11.40 -14.22 -9.23
CA VAL A 203 -12.38 -15.19 -9.73
C VAL A 203 -12.32 -15.33 -11.26
N GLU A 204 -12.34 -14.21 -12.00
CA GLU A 204 -12.25 -14.19 -13.46
C GLU A 204 -10.98 -14.89 -13.98
N ARG A 205 -9.88 -14.74 -13.25
CA ARG A 205 -8.60 -15.39 -13.55
C ARG A 205 -8.51 -16.83 -13.06
N LYS A 206 -9.57 -17.36 -12.44
CA LYS A 206 -9.65 -18.71 -11.91
C LYS A 206 -8.53 -19.04 -10.91
N LEU A 207 -8.15 -18.05 -10.10
CA LEU A 207 -7.18 -18.24 -9.01
C LEU A 207 -7.86 -18.83 -7.77
N ILE A 208 -9.16 -18.63 -7.63
CA ILE A 208 -10.04 -19.22 -6.62
C ILE A 208 -11.38 -19.59 -7.25
N ASP A 209 -12.11 -20.49 -6.60
CA ASP A 209 -13.55 -20.68 -6.81
C ASP A 209 -14.31 -19.80 -5.80
N PRO A 210 -15.35 -19.04 -6.25
CA PRO A 210 -16.10 -18.11 -5.38
C PRO A 210 -17.01 -18.83 -4.39
#